data_6e0767ee13fbfef195bf76a7a4f0c600
#
_entry.id   6e0767ee13fbfef195bf76a7a4f0c600
#
_cell.length_a   1.000
_cell.length_b   1.000
_cell.length_c   1.000
_cell.angle_alpha   90.00
_cell.angle_beta   90.00
_cell.angle_gamma   90.00
#
_symmetry.space_group_name_H-M   'P 1'
#
loop_
_entity.id
_entity.type
_entity.pdbx_description
1 polymer ?
#
loop_
_entity_poly.entity_id
_entity_poly.type
_entity_poly.pdbx_seq_one_letter_code
_entity_poly.pdbx_strand_id
1 'polypeptide(L)'
;MGKPTGFIEIARQTSLELPPEERIQNFNEFHVPLHTDEQQAQGARCMDCGVPFCQSGVQLGGMFSGCPLNNLIPEWNDLVYQGKWDLAVHRLIATNRYPEFTSRVCPALCEAACTCGNVTGDPVTVKENERAIVEYGYESGAIHAVPPPARTGKTVAVIGAGPAGLSVADLLNKRGHRVTIYEREDRAGGLLMYGIPNMKLEKWVIDRRVKILQNEGIEFIFNADVGSTVSADELKARYDAVVLCCGAKKARDITAPGRDAQGIYFAVDYLTSVTRSLLDSNFADGKAVNAAGKKVLVIGGGDTGNDCVGTAIRQGCESVMQLEMMPCPPAARAPGNDWPEWPRVLKIDYGQQEAIARFGSDPRVYQTTVKEFYKNEAGQVCGALIAKLKSEVVDGRRQMVPTGEEFTVDCDLVLIAAGFTGCEAYVADAFGVELTKRGTVADVKYATTDPKVFACGDMRRGQSLVVWALREGRDTAAVVDEKLMGYTNL
;
A
#
# COMPACT_ATOMS: atom_id res chain seq x y z
N MET A 1 -22.29 -20.92 11.87
CA MET A 1 -21.00 -21.45 12.36
C MET A 1 -20.27 -22.08 11.19
N GLY A 2 -18.98 -21.76 11.02
CA GLY A 2 -18.17 -22.33 9.95
C GLY A 2 -18.15 -23.85 9.95
N LYS A 3 -17.60 -24.46 8.92
CA LYS A 3 -17.44 -25.94 8.87
C LYS A 3 -16.20 -26.34 9.68
N PRO A 4 -16.32 -26.95 10.86
CA PRO A 4 -15.17 -27.18 11.77
C PRO A 4 -14.01 -27.97 11.13
N THR A 5 -14.30 -28.82 10.13
CA THR A 5 -13.35 -29.67 9.42
C THR A 5 -13.03 -29.18 8.01
N GLY A 6 -13.63 -28.06 7.57
CA GLY A 6 -13.50 -27.57 6.20
C GLY A 6 -12.06 -27.35 5.74
N PHE A 7 -11.18 -26.87 6.62
CA PHE A 7 -9.76 -26.65 6.32
C PHE A 7 -8.95 -27.95 6.09
N ILE A 8 -9.49 -29.12 6.50
CA ILE A 8 -8.90 -30.44 6.27
C ILE A 8 -9.50 -31.08 4.99
N GLU A 9 -10.81 -30.88 4.77
CA GLU A 9 -11.55 -31.55 3.69
C GLU A 9 -11.44 -30.81 2.35
N ILE A 10 -11.26 -29.50 2.37
CA ILE A 10 -11.27 -28.64 1.18
C ILE A 10 -9.85 -28.11 0.97
N ALA A 11 -9.27 -28.37 -0.20
CA ALA A 11 -7.98 -27.82 -0.57
C ALA A 11 -8.03 -26.27 -0.65
N ARG A 12 -6.93 -25.61 -0.26
CA ARG A 12 -6.80 -24.16 -0.43
C ARG A 12 -6.71 -23.81 -1.92
N GLN A 13 -7.55 -22.87 -2.35
CA GLN A 13 -7.51 -22.29 -3.69
C GLN A 13 -7.42 -20.77 -3.57
N THR A 14 -6.68 -20.15 -4.48
CA THR A 14 -6.64 -18.69 -4.73
C THR A 14 -7.08 -18.43 -6.15
N SER A 15 -7.38 -17.19 -6.49
CA SER A 15 -7.56 -16.78 -7.88
C SER A 15 -6.40 -17.31 -8.74
N LEU A 16 -6.71 -17.73 -9.95
CA LEU A 16 -5.70 -18.08 -10.94
C LEU A 16 -5.01 -16.80 -11.41
N GLU A 17 -3.69 -16.86 -11.58
CA GLU A 17 -2.95 -15.80 -12.24
C GLU A 17 -2.75 -16.17 -13.72
N LEU A 18 -2.92 -15.19 -14.60
CA LEU A 18 -2.54 -15.38 -16.01
C LEU A 18 -1.04 -15.73 -16.08
N PRO A 19 -0.63 -16.62 -17.01
CA PRO A 19 0.77 -16.95 -17.20
C PRO A 19 1.63 -15.70 -17.37
N PRO A 20 2.88 -15.68 -16.86
CA PRO A 20 3.76 -14.51 -16.97
C PRO A 20 3.89 -13.97 -18.39
N GLU A 21 3.98 -14.85 -19.39
CA GLU A 21 4.13 -14.48 -20.80
C GLU A 21 2.91 -13.75 -21.38
N GLU A 22 1.72 -14.02 -20.83
CA GLU A 22 0.48 -13.35 -21.23
C GLU A 22 0.30 -12.04 -20.50
N ARG A 23 0.47 -12.05 -19.16
CA ARG A 23 0.17 -10.89 -18.32
C ARG A 23 1.15 -9.72 -18.53
N ILE A 24 2.37 -9.97 -19.02
CA ILE A 24 3.33 -8.91 -19.34
C ILE A 24 2.99 -8.13 -20.62
N GLN A 25 2.00 -8.55 -21.42
CA GLN A 25 1.61 -7.89 -22.66
C GLN A 25 0.78 -6.61 -22.45
N ASN A 26 0.31 -6.37 -21.23
CA ASN A 26 -0.51 -5.21 -20.90
C ASN A 26 -0.33 -4.80 -19.41
N PHE A 27 -1.03 -3.74 -19.01
CA PHE A 27 -1.00 -3.21 -17.63
C PHE A 27 -2.31 -3.48 -16.87
N ASN A 28 -3.12 -4.48 -17.25
CA ASN A 28 -4.34 -4.83 -16.57
C ASN A 28 -4.09 -5.78 -15.39
N GLU A 29 -5.03 -5.85 -14.43
CA GLU A 29 -5.03 -6.88 -13.40
C GLU A 29 -5.04 -8.27 -14.05
N PHE A 30 -4.28 -9.21 -13.48
CA PHE A 30 -4.05 -10.54 -14.08
C PHE A 30 -4.60 -11.69 -13.23
N HIS A 31 -5.36 -11.40 -12.19
CA HIS A 31 -6.01 -12.40 -11.35
C HIS A 31 -7.40 -12.73 -11.91
N VAL A 32 -7.65 -14.01 -12.18
CA VAL A 32 -8.96 -14.54 -12.58
C VAL A 32 -9.69 -15.00 -11.32
N PRO A 33 -10.82 -14.35 -10.95
CA PRO A 33 -11.56 -14.71 -9.75
C PRO A 33 -12.03 -16.16 -9.75
N LEU A 34 -12.18 -16.76 -8.57
CA LEU A 34 -12.82 -18.06 -8.40
C LEU A 34 -14.31 -17.99 -8.76
N HIS A 35 -14.87 -19.09 -9.22
CA HIS A 35 -16.31 -19.22 -9.38
C HIS A 35 -17.01 -19.17 -8.01
N THR A 36 -18.30 -18.84 -8.00
CA THR A 36 -19.07 -18.63 -6.77
C THR A 36 -19.07 -19.84 -5.84
N ASP A 37 -19.21 -21.04 -6.37
CA ASP A 37 -19.19 -22.30 -5.62
C ASP A 37 -17.79 -22.62 -5.05
N GLU A 38 -16.74 -22.36 -5.83
CA GLU A 38 -15.36 -22.47 -5.35
C GLU A 38 -15.09 -21.45 -4.23
N GLN A 39 -15.58 -20.22 -4.39
CA GLN A 39 -15.42 -19.17 -3.38
C GLN A 39 -16.17 -19.54 -2.08
N GLN A 40 -17.38 -20.10 -2.17
CA GLN A 40 -18.12 -20.62 -1.02
C GLN A 40 -17.35 -21.75 -0.33
N ALA A 41 -16.73 -22.64 -1.10
CA ALA A 41 -15.88 -23.70 -0.56
C ALA A 41 -14.67 -23.11 0.19
N GLN A 42 -14.06 -22.02 -0.30
CA GLN A 42 -12.99 -21.35 0.42
C GLN A 42 -13.47 -20.69 1.70
N GLY A 43 -14.67 -20.11 1.74
CA GLY A 43 -15.32 -19.63 2.96
C GLY A 43 -15.50 -20.75 4.00
N ALA A 44 -15.88 -21.96 3.57
CA ALA A 44 -16.04 -23.14 4.42
C ALA A 44 -14.74 -23.62 5.08
N ARG A 45 -13.57 -23.23 4.58
CA ARG A 45 -12.28 -23.57 5.19
C ARG A 45 -12.07 -22.89 6.54
N CYS A 46 -12.79 -21.81 6.84
CA CYS A 46 -12.71 -21.17 8.15
C CYS A 46 -13.41 -22.00 9.21
N MET A 47 -12.65 -22.53 10.17
CA MET A 47 -13.20 -23.35 11.26
C MET A 47 -13.83 -22.53 12.39
N ASP A 48 -13.90 -21.20 12.26
CA ASP A 48 -14.41 -20.29 13.30
C ASP A 48 -13.74 -20.55 14.67
N CYS A 49 -12.41 -20.52 14.70
CA CYS A 49 -11.62 -20.82 15.88
C CYS A 49 -11.90 -19.82 17.01
N GLY A 50 -11.96 -20.29 18.27
CA GLY A 50 -12.22 -19.44 19.44
C GLY A 50 -11.14 -18.40 19.76
N VAL A 51 -9.99 -18.46 19.09
CA VAL A 51 -8.89 -17.49 19.19
C VAL A 51 -8.46 -17.05 17.80
N PRO A 52 -9.21 -16.14 17.15
CA PRO A 52 -8.98 -15.74 15.78
C PRO A 52 -7.85 -14.71 15.68
N PHE A 53 -6.59 -15.14 15.67
CA PHE A 53 -5.43 -14.26 15.48
C PHE A 53 -5.51 -13.47 14.17
N CYS A 54 -6.24 -13.96 13.16
CA CYS A 54 -6.48 -13.20 11.92
C CYS A 54 -7.09 -11.83 12.15
N GLN A 55 -7.85 -11.61 13.23
CA GLN A 55 -8.49 -10.33 13.58
C GLN A 55 -7.66 -9.47 14.55
N SER A 56 -6.55 -9.96 15.11
CA SER A 56 -5.96 -9.39 16.31
C SER A 56 -5.31 -8.03 16.11
N GLY A 57 -4.61 -7.82 15.00
CA GLY A 57 -3.86 -6.59 14.75
C GLY A 57 -2.81 -6.26 15.82
N VAL A 58 -2.26 -7.26 16.51
CA VAL A 58 -1.29 -7.09 17.61
C VAL A 58 0.14 -7.02 17.09
N GLN A 59 1.01 -6.34 17.84
CA GLN A 59 2.44 -6.30 17.54
C GLN A 59 3.16 -7.43 18.30
N LEU A 60 3.83 -8.30 17.54
CA LEU A 60 4.62 -9.43 18.04
C LEU A 60 5.99 -9.42 17.35
N GLY A 61 7.07 -9.64 18.10
CA GLY A 61 8.42 -9.71 17.54
C GLY A 61 8.85 -8.49 16.71
N GLY A 62 8.29 -7.30 17.01
CA GLY A 62 8.52 -6.08 16.24
C GLY A 62 7.71 -5.96 14.93
N MET A 63 6.90 -6.97 14.60
CA MET A 63 6.01 -7.02 13.43
C MET A 63 4.55 -7.09 13.87
N PHE A 64 3.62 -6.78 12.96
CA PHE A 64 2.19 -6.93 13.24
C PHE A 64 1.68 -8.30 12.80
N SER A 65 0.78 -8.88 13.61
CA SER A 65 0.10 -10.14 13.38
C SER A 65 -1.41 -9.92 13.33
N GLY A 66 -2.08 -10.50 12.34
CA GLY A 66 -3.52 -10.32 12.13
C GLY A 66 -3.89 -8.97 11.53
N CYS A 67 -5.19 -8.77 11.30
CA CYS A 67 -5.72 -7.59 10.63
C CYS A 67 -5.77 -6.36 11.55
N PRO A 68 -5.05 -5.27 11.24
CA PRO A 68 -5.10 -4.02 12.01
C PRO A 68 -6.48 -3.37 12.05
N LEU A 69 -7.35 -3.64 11.06
CA LEU A 69 -8.73 -3.15 11.04
C LEU A 69 -9.66 -3.95 11.98
N ASN A 70 -9.17 -5.04 12.57
CA ASN A 70 -9.94 -5.98 13.35
C ASN A 70 -11.15 -6.54 12.57
N ASN A 71 -10.93 -6.87 11.29
CA ASN A 71 -11.94 -7.42 10.41
C ASN A 71 -12.59 -8.68 11.02
N LEU A 72 -13.92 -8.77 10.91
CA LEU A 72 -14.73 -9.88 11.45
C LEU A 72 -14.65 -11.10 10.51
N ILE A 73 -13.43 -11.58 10.30
CA ILE A 73 -13.05 -12.56 9.28
C ILE A 73 -13.82 -13.89 9.42
N PRO A 74 -13.91 -14.53 10.59
CA PRO A 74 -14.68 -15.77 10.73
C PRO A 74 -16.15 -15.59 10.38
N GLU A 75 -16.76 -14.48 10.77
CA GLU A 75 -18.18 -14.23 10.57
C GLU A 75 -18.52 -14.08 9.06
N TRP A 76 -17.79 -13.23 8.33
CA TRP A 76 -18.09 -13.07 6.91
C TRP A 76 -17.61 -14.27 6.08
N ASN A 77 -16.61 -15.07 6.49
CA ASN A 77 -16.29 -16.34 5.87
C ASN A 77 -17.44 -17.35 6.00
N ASP A 78 -18.08 -17.42 7.17
CA ASP A 78 -19.26 -18.28 7.39
C ASP A 78 -20.44 -17.83 6.52
N LEU A 79 -20.65 -16.54 6.36
CA LEU A 79 -21.69 -15.99 5.49
C LEU A 79 -21.43 -16.30 4.01
N VAL A 80 -20.18 -16.23 3.54
CA VAL A 80 -19.77 -16.66 2.19
C VAL A 80 -20.06 -18.16 2.00
N TYR A 81 -19.65 -19.01 2.94
CA TYR A 81 -19.93 -20.44 2.92
C TYR A 81 -21.42 -20.75 2.79
N GLN A 82 -22.25 -19.99 3.50
CA GLN A 82 -23.71 -20.16 3.47
C GLN A 82 -24.39 -19.52 2.25
N GLY A 83 -23.65 -18.86 1.35
CA GLY A 83 -24.20 -18.12 0.21
C GLY A 83 -24.96 -16.84 0.58
N LYS A 84 -24.75 -16.30 1.80
CA LYS A 84 -25.41 -15.11 2.31
C LYS A 84 -24.59 -13.86 2.00
N TRP A 85 -24.40 -13.59 0.72
CA TRP A 85 -23.50 -12.57 0.21
C TRP A 85 -23.82 -11.15 0.69
N ASP A 86 -25.11 -10.73 0.70
CA ASP A 86 -25.49 -9.39 1.19
C ASP A 86 -25.09 -9.19 2.65
N LEU A 87 -25.30 -10.22 3.49
CA LEU A 87 -24.88 -10.16 4.89
C LEU A 87 -23.35 -10.14 5.02
N ALA A 88 -22.65 -10.85 4.15
CA ALA A 88 -21.18 -10.82 4.13
C ALA A 88 -20.67 -9.42 3.76
N VAL A 89 -21.27 -8.72 2.79
CA VAL A 89 -20.98 -7.32 2.47
C VAL A 89 -21.18 -6.43 3.69
N HIS A 90 -22.33 -6.50 4.35
CA HIS A 90 -22.59 -5.70 5.54
C HIS A 90 -21.60 -5.96 6.66
N ARG A 91 -21.18 -7.21 6.84
CA ARG A 91 -20.23 -7.58 7.89
C ARG A 91 -18.82 -7.12 7.57
N LEU A 92 -18.40 -7.19 6.33
CA LEU A 92 -17.09 -6.72 5.88
C LEU A 92 -16.97 -5.19 5.99
N ILE A 93 -17.95 -4.44 5.48
CA ILE A 93 -17.90 -2.97 5.49
C ILE A 93 -18.05 -2.37 6.88
N ALA A 94 -18.53 -3.13 7.88
CA ALA A 94 -18.62 -2.66 9.26
C ALA A 94 -17.24 -2.32 9.87
N THR A 95 -16.20 -3.03 9.48
CA THR A 95 -14.83 -2.84 9.99
C THR A 95 -13.85 -2.36 8.93
N ASN A 96 -14.09 -2.69 7.67
CA ASN A 96 -13.28 -2.25 6.53
C ASN A 96 -14.15 -1.56 5.48
N ARG A 97 -14.01 -0.26 5.37
CA ARG A 97 -14.82 0.53 4.44
C ARG A 97 -14.27 0.57 3.02
N TYR A 98 -13.05 0.05 2.81
CA TYR A 98 -12.33 0.05 1.53
C TYR A 98 -11.77 -1.34 1.19
N PRO A 99 -12.62 -2.38 1.21
CA PRO A 99 -12.13 -3.75 0.99
C PRO A 99 -11.66 -3.97 -0.45
N GLU A 100 -12.11 -3.19 -1.42
CA GLU A 100 -11.62 -3.20 -2.79
C GLU A 100 -10.13 -2.82 -2.91
N PHE A 101 -9.59 -2.03 -1.96
CA PHE A 101 -8.18 -1.71 -1.91
C PHE A 101 -7.40 -2.78 -1.16
N THR A 102 -7.87 -3.16 0.02
CA THR A 102 -7.16 -4.13 0.87
C THR A 102 -7.11 -5.51 0.25
N SER A 103 -8.16 -5.97 -0.41
CA SER A 103 -8.17 -7.24 -1.12
C SER A 103 -7.19 -7.32 -2.30
N ARG A 104 -6.72 -6.17 -2.82
CA ARG A 104 -5.74 -6.12 -3.91
C ARG A 104 -4.31 -5.88 -3.42
N VAL A 105 -4.11 -4.93 -2.49
CA VAL A 105 -2.76 -4.45 -2.16
C VAL A 105 -2.28 -4.77 -0.74
N CYS A 106 -3.14 -5.30 0.15
CA CYS A 106 -2.71 -5.72 1.47
C CYS A 106 -1.89 -7.03 1.37
N PRO A 107 -0.78 -7.16 2.11
CA PRO A 107 0.00 -8.40 2.13
C PRO A 107 -0.69 -9.57 2.86
N ALA A 108 -1.92 -9.36 3.38
CA ALA A 108 -2.73 -10.35 4.08
C ALA A 108 -2.12 -10.84 5.42
N LEU A 109 -1.84 -9.90 6.33
CA LEU A 109 -1.42 -10.23 7.71
C LEU A 109 -2.37 -11.22 8.40
N CYS A 110 -3.65 -11.18 8.05
CA CYS A 110 -4.68 -12.10 8.53
C CYS A 110 -4.43 -13.56 8.12
N GLU A 111 -3.99 -13.80 6.88
CA GLU A 111 -3.65 -15.16 6.42
C GLU A 111 -2.39 -15.68 7.11
N ALA A 112 -1.37 -14.84 7.27
CA ALA A 112 -0.14 -15.19 7.97
C ALA A 112 -0.38 -15.57 9.45
N ALA A 113 -1.42 -15.02 10.06
CA ALA A 113 -1.83 -15.28 11.44
C ALA A 113 -2.97 -16.29 11.57
N CYS A 114 -3.44 -16.89 10.47
CA CYS A 114 -4.54 -17.85 10.50
C CYS A 114 -4.18 -19.12 11.25
N THR A 115 -5.02 -19.54 12.22
CA THR A 115 -4.82 -20.78 12.98
C THR A 115 -4.83 -22.03 12.10
N CYS A 116 -5.66 -22.07 11.04
CA CYS A 116 -5.63 -23.17 10.07
C CYS A 116 -4.25 -23.28 9.40
N GLY A 117 -3.63 -22.15 9.05
CA GLY A 117 -2.28 -22.13 8.47
C GLY A 117 -1.21 -22.67 9.42
N ASN A 118 -1.37 -22.47 10.73
CA ASN A 118 -0.46 -23.07 11.73
C ASN A 118 -0.62 -24.60 11.85
N VAL A 119 -1.82 -25.11 11.62
CA VAL A 119 -2.12 -26.55 11.74
C VAL A 119 -1.76 -27.33 10.50
N THR A 120 -2.11 -26.84 9.31
CA THR A 120 -1.96 -27.56 8.03
C THR A 120 -0.91 -26.98 7.08
N GLY A 121 -0.37 -25.79 7.37
CA GLY A 121 0.44 -25.01 6.43
C GLY A 121 -0.40 -24.15 5.46
N ASP A 122 -1.72 -24.41 5.35
CA ASP A 122 -2.63 -23.77 4.41
C ASP A 122 -3.65 -22.86 5.11
N PRO A 123 -3.42 -21.53 5.20
CA PRO A 123 -4.37 -20.60 5.78
C PRO A 123 -5.66 -20.51 4.95
N VAL A 124 -6.72 -19.97 5.55
CA VAL A 124 -7.92 -19.58 4.80
C VAL A 124 -7.54 -18.45 3.82
N THR A 125 -8.07 -18.47 2.59
CA THR A 125 -7.87 -17.46 1.55
C THR A 125 -8.70 -16.21 1.85
N VAL A 126 -8.30 -15.51 2.91
CA VAL A 126 -9.05 -14.36 3.46
C VAL A 126 -9.12 -13.23 2.44
N LYS A 127 -8.01 -12.95 1.75
CA LYS A 127 -7.91 -11.88 0.76
C LYS A 127 -8.82 -12.12 -0.45
N GLU A 128 -8.89 -13.37 -0.92
CA GLU A 128 -9.80 -13.76 -2.02
C GLU A 128 -11.27 -13.64 -1.61
N ASN A 129 -11.61 -14.12 -0.41
CA ASN A 129 -12.96 -13.99 0.12
C ASN A 129 -13.37 -12.51 0.26
N GLU A 130 -12.47 -11.67 0.76
CA GLU A 130 -12.66 -10.22 0.85
C GLU A 130 -12.92 -9.60 -0.53
N ARG A 131 -12.13 -9.99 -1.56
CA ARG A 131 -12.31 -9.52 -2.94
C ARG A 131 -13.66 -9.94 -3.51
N ALA A 132 -14.02 -11.21 -3.35
CA ALA A 132 -15.30 -11.72 -3.83
C ALA A 132 -16.50 -11.01 -3.18
N ILE A 133 -16.45 -10.78 -1.86
CA ILE A 133 -17.52 -10.07 -1.14
C ILE A 133 -17.67 -8.64 -1.65
N VAL A 134 -16.57 -7.90 -1.81
CA VAL A 134 -16.65 -6.49 -2.24
C VAL A 134 -17.10 -6.36 -3.69
N GLU A 135 -16.63 -7.22 -4.60
CA GLU A 135 -17.08 -7.18 -6.00
C GLU A 135 -18.56 -7.53 -6.10
N TYR A 136 -19.02 -8.58 -5.41
CA TYR A 136 -20.45 -8.86 -5.29
C TYR A 136 -21.23 -7.65 -4.77
N GLY A 137 -20.71 -6.96 -3.74
CA GLY A 137 -21.36 -5.78 -3.17
C GLY A 137 -21.55 -4.62 -4.16
N TYR A 138 -20.61 -4.44 -5.09
CA TYR A 138 -20.75 -3.45 -6.17
C TYR A 138 -21.69 -3.95 -7.28
N GLU A 139 -21.59 -5.20 -7.69
CA GLU A 139 -22.41 -5.80 -8.75
C GLU A 139 -23.90 -5.88 -8.37
N SER A 140 -24.19 -6.29 -7.12
CA SER A 140 -25.57 -6.35 -6.60
C SER A 140 -26.15 -4.99 -6.23
N GLY A 141 -25.32 -3.93 -6.16
CA GLY A 141 -25.73 -2.62 -5.67
C GLY A 141 -25.85 -2.52 -4.15
N ALA A 142 -25.40 -3.52 -3.37
CA ALA A 142 -25.35 -3.44 -1.92
C ALA A 142 -24.37 -2.37 -1.44
N ILE A 143 -23.30 -2.11 -2.22
CA ILE A 143 -22.40 -0.98 -2.01
C ILE A 143 -22.83 0.17 -2.93
N HIS A 144 -23.44 1.20 -2.36
CA HIS A 144 -23.91 2.38 -3.05
C HIS A 144 -23.73 3.63 -2.18
N ALA A 145 -23.96 4.81 -2.75
CA ALA A 145 -23.90 6.06 -2.01
C ALA A 145 -25.06 6.19 -1.02
N VAL A 146 -24.74 6.44 0.24
CA VAL A 146 -25.70 6.69 1.33
C VAL A 146 -25.35 8.01 1.98
N PRO A 147 -25.90 9.14 1.49
CA PRO A 147 -25.69 10.46 2.10
C PRO A 147 -26.14 10.48 3.56
N PRO A 148 -25.46 11.25 4.43
CA PRO A 148 -25.88 11.36 5.83
C PRO A 148 -27.27 11.99 5.94
N PRO A 149 -28.14 11.47 6.83
CA PRO A 149 -29.53 11.93 6.95
C PRO A 149 -29.65 13.37 7.50
N ALA A 150 -28.62 13.84 8.19
CA ALA A 150 -28.57 15.19 8.76
C ALA A 150 -27.16 15.74 8.77
N ARG A 151 -27.01 17.07 8.69
CA ARG A 151 -25.73 17.75 8.80
C ARG A 151 -25.56 18.37 10.18
N THR A 152 -24.34 18.22 10.75
CA THR A 152 -24.00 18.77 12.08
C THR A 152 -23.77 20.29 12.08
N GLY A 153 -23.58 20.89 10.91
CA GLY A 153 -23.15 22.27 10.75
C GLY A 153 -21.63 22.45 10.85
N LYS A 154 -20.85 21.43 11.23
CA LYS A 154 -19.40 21.47 11.29
C LYS A 154 -18.75 21.20 9.94
N THR A 155 -17.58 21.82 9.73
CA THR A 155 -16.82 21.76 8.49
C THR A 155 -15.41 21.24 8.75
N VAL A 156 -14.93 20.32 7.91
CA VAL A 156 -13.59 19.72 8.04
C VAL A 156 -12.85 19.74 6.70
N ALA A 157 -11.62 20.24 6.69
CA ALA A 157 -10.71 20.08 5.58
C ALA A 157 -9.82 18.85 5.80
N VAL A 158 -9.69 17.99 4.78
CA VAL A 158 -8.79 16.85 4.77
C VAL A 158 -7.73 17.11 3.70
N ILE A 159 -6.45 17.10 4.08
CA ILE A 159 -5.33 17.40 3.20
C ILE A 159 -4.67 16.10 2.76
N GLY A 160 -4.91 15.74 1.48
CA GLY A 160 -4.49 14.50 0.86
C GLY A 160 -5.62 13.48 0.72
N ALA A 161 -5.84 13.01 -0.51
CA ALA A 161 -6.85 12.01 -0.89
C ALA A 161 -6.30 10.57 -0.94
N GLY A 162 -5.24 10.26 -0.20
CA GLY A 162 -4.75 8.90 -0.01
C GLY A 162 -5.67 8.07 0.90
N PRO A 163 -5.37 6.77 1.15
CA PRO A 163 -6.22 5.88 1.95
C PRO A 163 -6.61 6.45 3.32
N ALA A 164 -5.66 7.10 4.02
CA ALA A 164 -5.93 7.72 5.32
C ALA A 164 -6.95 8.85 5.20
N GLY A 165 -6.76 9.77 4.24
CA GLY A 165 -7.65 10.90 4.02
C GLY A 165 -9.04 10.48 3.56
N LEU A 166 -9.13 9.49 2.66
CA LEU A 166 -10.42 8.92 2.25
C LEU A 166 -11.17 8.31 3.44
N SER A 167 -10.45 7.58 4.32
CA SER A 167 -11.06 6.96 5.52
C SER A 167 -11.56 8.00 6.52
N VAL A 168 -10.79 9.07 6.78
CA VAL A 168 -11.24 10.19 7.63
C VAL A 168 -12.48 10.84 7.04
N ALA A 169 -12.42 11.19 5.75
CA ALA A 169 -13.49 11.93 5.07
C ALA A 169 -14.80 11.16 5.04
N ASP A 170 -14.78 9.86 4.74
CA ASP A 170 -15.94 8.99 4.71
C ASP A 170 -16.65 8.98 6.08
N LEU A 171 -15.92 8.73 7.16
CA LEU A 171 -16.52 8.61 8.49
C LEU A 171 -17.04 9.95 9.01
N LEU A 172 -16.28 11.04 8.84
CA LEU A 172 -16.74 12.37 9.24
C LEU A 172 -17.96 12.82 8.43
N ASN A 173 -17.99 12.51 7.11
CA ASN A 173 -19.16 12.79 6.29
C ASN A 173 -20.39 11.99 6.75
N LYS A 174 -20.23 10.68 7.02
CA LYS A 174 -21.32 9.84 7.54
C LYS A 174 -21.83 10.30 8.90
N ARG A 175 -20.96 10.85 9.73
CA ARG A 175 -21.33 11.49 10.99
C ARG A 175 -22.16 12.76 10.77
N GLY A 176 -22.15 13.32 9.57
CA GLY A 176 -22.90 14.51 9.18
C GLY A 176 -22.06 15.78 9.05
N HIS A 177 -20.76 15.73 9.23
CA HIS A 177 -19.89 16.87 8.98
C HIS A 177 -19.82 17.18 7.48
N ARG A 178 -19.58 18.44 7.11
CA ARG A 178 -19.25 18.80 5.72
C ARG A 178 -17.76 18.64 5.53
N VAL A 179 -17.35 17.77 4.61
CA VAL A 179 -15.94 17.44 4.39
C VAL A 179 -15.52 17.88 2.99
N THR A 180 -14.40 18.58 2.92
CA THR A 180 -13.72 18.93 1.67
C THR A 180 -12.33 18.32 1.70
N ILE A 181 -11.98 17.53 0.68
CA ILE A 181 -10.63 16.97 0.50
C ILE A 181 -9.85 17.83 -0.47
N TYR A 182 -8.67 18.26 -0.08
CA TYR A 182 -7.69 18.95 -0.92
C TYR A 182 -6.61 17.96 -1.34
N GLU A 183 -6.46 17.74 -2.65
CA GLU A 183 -5.46 16.84 -3.22
C GLU A 183 -4.57 17.57 -4.21
N ARG A 184 -3.25 17.43 -4.05
CA ARG A 184 -2.30 18.09 -4.93
C ARG A 184 -2.24 17.51 -6.34
N GLU A 185 -2.58 16.24 -6.46
CA GLU A 185 -2.64 15.54 -7.74
C GLU A 185 -4.00 15.79 -8.44
N ASP A 186 -4.08 15.40 -9.70
CA ASP A 186 -5.28 15.51 -10.53
C ASP A 186 -6.32 14.43 -10.23
N ARG A 187 -5.96 13.38 -9.45
CA ARG A 187 -6.82 12.25 -9.08
C ARG A 187 -6.62 11.87 -7.61
N ALA A 188 -7.68 11.36 -7.00
CA ALA A 188 -7.63 10.79 -5.64
C ALA A 188 -6.97 9.41 -5.63
N GLY A 189 -6.53 8.97 -4.45
CA GLY A 189 -5.96 7.65 -4.21
C GLY A 189 -4.53 7.68 -3.66
N GLY A 190 -3.81 8.78 -3.81
CA GLY A 190 -2.42 8.91 -3.36
C GLY A 190 -1.54 7.82 -3.97
N LEU A 191 -0.84 7.02 -3.14
CA LEU A 191 0.00 5.92 -3.64
C LEU A 191 -0.81 4.79 -4.32
N LEU A 192 -2.09 4.60 -3.99
CA LEU A 192 -2.95 3.64 -4.72
C LEU A 192 -3.13 4.04 -6.17
N MET A 193 -3.23 5.36 -6.44
CA MET A 193 -3.39 5.89 -7.80
C MET A 193 -2.06 5.84 -8.57
N TYR A 194 -0.99 6.41 -8.01
CA TYR A 194 0.22 6.68 -8.76
C TYR A 194 1.46 5.90 -8.31
N GLY A 195 1.49 5.38 -7.07
CA GLY A 195 2.63 4.60 -6.57
C GLY A 195 2.52 3.10 -6.81
N ILE A 196 1.30 2.57 -6.93
CA ILE A 196 1.02 1.17 -7.23
C ILE A 196 0.69 1.06 -8.72
N PRO A 197 1.32 0.15 -9.48
CA PRO A 197 1.06 0.02 -10.91
C PRO A 197 -0.34 -0.52 -11.21
N ASN A 198 -0.86 -0.22 -12.41
CA ASN A 198 -2.22 -0.56 -12.81
C ASN A 198 -2.49 -2.07 -12.79
N MET A 199 -1.49 -2.90 -13.15
CA MET A 199 -1.63 -4.36 -13.13
C MET A 199 -1.81 -4.97 -11.74
N LYS A 200 -1.50 -4.22 -10.67
CA LYS A 200 -1.74 -4.65 -9.28
C LYS A 200 -3.04 -4.09 -8.71
N LEU A 201 -3.44 -2.90 -9.17
CA LEU A 201 -4.68 -2.23 -8.82
C LEU A 201 -5.13 -1.35 -9.98
N GLU A 202 -6.12 -1.78 -10.74
CA GLU A 202 -6.71 -0.98 -11.81
C GLU A 202 -7.39 0.27 -11.27
N LYS A 203 -7.18 1.42 -11.91
CA LYS A 203 -7.52 2.73 -11.34
C LYS A 203 -9.02 3.01 -11.33
N TRP A 204 -9.79 2.36 -12.20
CA TRP A 204 -11.25 2.42 -12.14
C TRP A 204 -11.83 1.94 -10.79
N VAL A 205 -11.11 1.05 -10.07
CA VAL A 205 -11.50 0.59 -8.72
C VAL A 205 -11.49 1.77 -7.74
N ILE A 206 -10.51 2.67 -7.87
CA ILE A 206 -10.44 3.90 -7.06
C ILE A 206 -11.53 4.87 -7.48
N ASP A 207 -11.70 5.08 -8.79
CA ASP A 207 -12.66 6.02 -9.36
C ASP A 207 -14.10 5.68 -8.94
N ARG A 208 -14.50 4.39 -8.96
CA ARG A 208 -15.84 3.98 -8.50
C ARG A 208 -16.08 4.30 -7.03
N ARG A 209 -15.07 4.16 -6.16
CA ARG A 209 -15.16 4.54 -4.74
C ARG A 209 -15.27 6.04 -4.57
N VAL A 210 -14.42 6.80 -5.25
CA VAL A 210 -14.45 8.26 -5.21
C VAL A 210 -15.81 8.79 -5.64
N LYS A 211 -16.41 8.18 -6.69
CA LYS A 211 -17.76 8.54 -7.15
C LYS A 211 -18.84 8.32 -6.09
N ILE A 212 -18.76 7.25 -5.29
CA ILE A 212 -19.66 7.02 -4.16
C ILE A 212 -19.48 8.15 -3.13
N LEU A 213 -18.25 8.47 -2.73
CA LEU A 213 -17.96 9.51 -1.74
C LEU A 213 -18.44 10.89 -2.20
N GLN A 214 -18.28 11.22 -3.48
CA GLN A 214 -18.82 12.45 -4.08
C GLN A 214 -20.36 12.49 -4.02
N ASN A 215 -21.01 11.38 -4.36
CA ASN A 215 -22.47 11.27 -4.30
C ASN A 215 -23.01 11.32 -2.85
N GLU A 216 -22.18 10.98 -1.86
CA GLU A 216 -22.49 11.16 -0.43
C GLU A 216 -22.26 12.60 0.07
N GLY A 217 -21.73 13.49 -0.78
CA GLY A 217 -21.55 14.89 -0.52
C GLY A 217 -20.19 15.31 0.01
N ILE A 218 -19.15 14.48 -0.19
CA ILE A 218 -17.75 14.88 0.01
C ILE A 218 -17.29 15.67 -1.19
N GLU A 219 -16.75 16.86 -0.95
CA GLU A 219 -16.15 17.71 -1.99
C GLU A 219 -14.68 17.35 -2.19
N PHE A 220 -14.25 17.23 -3.45
CA PHE A 220 -12.85 17.02 -3.83
C PHE A 220 -12.32 18.22 -4.62
N ILE A 221 -11.22 18.80 -4.17
CA ILE A 221 -10.50 19.88 -4.85
C ILE A 221 -9.14 19.32 -5.26
N PHE A 222 -9.02 19.02 -6.55
CA PHE A 222 -7.79 18.50 -7.16
C PHE A 222 -6.86 19.63 -7.60
N ASN A 223 -5.57 19.30 -7.86
CA ASN A 223 -4.51 20.24 -8.19
C ASN A 223 -4.35 21.36 -7.14
N ALA A 224 -4.65 21.02 -5.88
CA ALA A 224 -4.64 21.92 -4.74
C ALA A 224 -3.51 21.53 -3.76
N ASP A 225 -2.33 22.11 -3.96
CA ASP A 225 -1.16 21.85 -3.13
C ASP A 225 -1.14 22.78 -1.93
N VAL A 226 -1.62 22.26 -0.79
CA VAL A 226 -1.74 23.02 0.46
C VAL A 226 -0.35 23.26 1.07
N GLY A 227 -0.08 24.52 1.38
CA GLY A 227 1.23 24.99 1.83
C GLY A 227 2.10 25.51 0.67
N SER A 228 1.62 25.34 -0.58
CA SER A 228 2.26 25.89 -1.79
C SER A 228 1.27 26.79 -2.55
N THR A 229 0.24 26.19 -3.19
CA THR A 229 -0.76 26.94 -3.99
C THR A 229 -2.01 27.31 -3.19
N VAL A 230 -2.27 26.61 -2.09
CA VAL A 230 -3.41 26.86 -1.19
C VAL A 230 -2.89 27.22 0.20
N SER A 231 -3.38 28.34 0.76
CA SER A 231 -2.94 28.84 2.06
C SER A 231 -3.46 27.98 3.22
N ALA A 232 -2.56 27.53 4.09
CA ALA A 232 -2.91 26.79 5.31
C ALA A 232 -3.69 27.68 6.30
N ASP A 233 -3.37 29.00 6.39
CA ASP A 233 -4.06 29.94 7.28
C ASP A 233 -5.48 30.19 6.82
N GLU A 234 -5.72 30.29 5.52
CA GLU A 234 -7.10 30.42 4.97
C GLU A 234 -7.92 29.16 5.31
N LEU A 235 -7.34 27.96 5.22
CA LEU A 235 -8.04 26.73 5.60
C LEU A 235 -8.34 26.69 7.11
N LYS A 236 -7.39 27.06 7.97
CA LYS A 236 -7.62 27.17 9.43
C LYS A 236 -8.72 28.19 9.78
N ALA A 237 -8.81 29.28 9.03
CA ALA A 237 -9.86 30.27 9.22
C ALA A 237 -11.23 29.80 8.77
N ARG A 238 -11.29 29.04 7.65
CA ARG A 238 -12.54 28.60 7.01
C ARG A 238 -13.15 27.36 7.65
N TYR A 239 -12.34 26.42 8.14
CA TYR A 239 -12.81 25.12 8.65
C TYR A 239 -12.75 25.05 10.18
N ASP A 240 -13.65 24.24 10.76
CA ASP A 240 -13.66 23.97 12.21
C ASP A 240 -12.50 23.06 12.62
N ALA A 241 -12.07 22.15 11.72
CA ALA A 241 -10.92 21.30 11.89
C ALA A 241 -10.20 21.02 10.55
N VAL A 242 -8.90 20.73 10.60
CA VAL A 242 -8.06 20.32 9.47
C VAL A 242 -7.37 19.00 9.81
N VAL A 243 -7.37 18.03 8.88
CA VAL A 243 -6.69 16.75 9.07
C VAL A 243 -5.62 16.56 8.01
N LEU A 244 -4.35 16.45 8.44
CA LEU A 244 -3.21 16.25 7.57
C LEU A 244 -3.02 14.76 7.26
N CYS A 245 -3.16 14.38 5.98
CA CYS A 245 -3.11 13.00 5.48
C CYS A 245 -2.21 12.86 4.25
N CYS A 246 -1.13 13.67 4.16
CA CYS A 246 -0.27 13.79 2.96
C CYS A 246 0.68 12.61 2.74
N GLY A 247 0.69 11.63 3.65
CA GLY A 247 1.55 10.46 3.57
C GLY A 247 3.02 10.73 3.93
N ALA A 248 3.89 9.74 3.70
CA ALA A 248 5.33 9.84 3.83
C ALA A 248 5.94 9.83 2.42
N LYS A 249 6.19 11.02 1.85
CA LYS A 249 6.64 11.17 0.46
C LYS A 249 8.10 11.59 0.32
N LYS A 250 8.81 11.85 1.43
CA LYS A 250 10.24 12.18 1.39
C LYS A 250 11.02 10.89 1.12
N ALA A 251 11.36 10.65 -0.15
CA ALA A 251 12.10 9.46 -0.57
C ALA A 251 13.48 9.41 0.12
N ARG A 252 13.91 8.19 0.46
CA ARG A 252 15.29 7.93 0.88
C ARG A 252 16.18 7.90 -0.35
N ASP A 253 17.12 8.80 -0.41
CA ASP A 253 18.10 8.85 -1.50
C ASP A 253 19.36 8.04 -1.16
N ILE A 254 20.19 7.81 -2.18
CA ILE A 254 21.47 7.12 -2.11
C ILE A 254 22.58 8.16 -2.26
N THR A 255 23.42 8.24 -1.25
CA THR A 255 24.58 9.13 -1.27
C THR A 255 25.77 8.41 -1.90
N ALA A 256 25.80 8.36 -3.23
CA ALA A 256 26.88 7.74 -3.99
C ALA A 256 27.40 8.70 -5.07
N PRO A 257 28.72 8.70 -5.39
CA PRO A 257 29.24 9.44 -6.51
C PRO A 257 28.46 9.13 -7.80
N GLY A 258 28.25 10.10 -8.65
CA GLY A 258 27.50 9.96 -9.90
C GLY A 258 25.98 9.90 -9.76
N ARG A 259 25.41 10.11 -8.53
CA ARG A 259 23.95 10.12 -8.28
C ARG A 259 23.19 11.17 -9.13
N ASP A 260 23.86 12.21 -9.55
CA ASP A 260 23.32 13.28 -10.39
C ASP A 260 23.27 12.92 -11.89
N ALA A 261 23.61 11.67 -12.27
CA ALA A 261 23.47 11.24 -13.66
C ALA A 261 22.01 11.25 -14.12
N GLN A 262 21.78 11.63 -15.38
CA GLN A 262 20.48 11.46 -16.01
C GLN A 262 20.14 9.97 -16.14
N GLY A 263 18.87 9.62 -15.97
CA GLY A 263 18.42 8.22 -16.00
C GLY A 263 18.33 7.56 -14.63
N ILE A 264 18.59 8.30 -13.53
CA ILE A 264 18.41 7.83 -12.16
C ILE A 264 17.18 8.51 -11.55
N TYR A 265 16.13 7.73 -11.27
CA TYR A 265 14.85 8.21 -10.75
C TYR A 265 14.50 7.55 -9.43
N PHE A 266 13.69 8.21 -8.61
CA PHE A 266 13.00 7.52 -7.53
C PHE A 266 11.92 6.59 -8.10
N ALA A 267 11.74 5.43 -7.49
CA ALA A 267 10.78 4.42 -7.94
C ALA A 267 9.35 4.98 -8.07
N VAL A 268 8.91 5.80 -7.10
CA VAL A 268 7.57 6.39 -7.14
C VAL A 268 7.42 7.38 -8.28
N ASP A 269 8.45 8.16 -8.63
CA ASP A 269 8.40 9.09 -9.77
C ASP A 269 8.29 8.32 -11.09
N TYR A 270 9.06 7.22 -11.21
CA TYR A 270 8.95 6.32 -12.35
C TYR A 270 7.54 5.73 -12.48
N LEU A 271 7.03 5.09 -11.41
CA LEU A 271 5.70 4.47 -11.39
C LEU A 271 4.58 5.50 -11.63
N THR A 272 4.72 6.71 -11.08
CA THR A 272 3.80 7.82 -11.32
C THR A 272 3.77 8.22 -12.80
N SER A 273 4.95 8.39 -13.41
CA SER A 273 5.06 8.79 -14.80
C SER A 273 4.43 7.77 -15.75
N VAL A 274 4.67 6.47 -15.48
CA VAL A 274 4.12 5.37 -16.27
C VAL A 274 2.60 5.29 -16.12
N THR A 275 2.10 5.32 -14.86
CA THR A 275 0.65 5.23 -14.62
C THR A 275 -0.08 6.44 -15.18
N ARG A 276 0.47 7.64 -15.04
CA ARG A 276 -0.14 8.87 -15.57
C ARG A 276 -0.24 8.81 -17.10
N SER A 277 0.85 8.48 -17.81
CA SER A 277 0.85 8.35 -19.26
C SER A 277 -0.10 7.25 -19.77
N LEU A 278 -0.18 6.12 -19.03
CA LEU A 278 -1.17 5.07 -19.30
C LEU A 278 -2.61 5.61 -19.23
N LEU A 279 -2.96 6.32 -18.16
CA LEU A 279 -4.32 6.80 -17.91
C LEU A 279 -4.71 7.97 -18.83
N ASP A 280 -3.78 8.87 -19.11
CA ASP A 280 -4.06 10.08 -19.88
C ASP A 280 -4.12 9.84 -21.38
N SER A 281 -3.33 8.88 -21.89
CA SER A 281 -3.12 8.75 -23.32
C SER A 281 -2.86 7.34 -23.84
N ASN A 282 -2.89 6.33 -22.96
CA ASN A 282 -2.41 4.98 -23.27
C ASN A 282 -0.99 5.01 -23.88
N PHE A 283 -0.10 5.78 -23.23
CA PHE A 283 1.31 6.03 -23.62
C PHE A 283 1.53 6.86 -24.89
N ALA A 284 0.49 7.38 -25.54
CA ALA A 284 0.62 8.16 -26.78
C ALA A 284 1.29 9.53 -26.57
N ASP A 285 1.31 10.04 -25.32
CA ASP A 285 1.92 11.33 -24.97
C ASP A 285 3.45 11.31 -24.88
N GLY A 286 4.05 10.10 -24.82
CA GLY A 286 5.48 9.90 -24.70
C GLY A 286 6.12 10.45 -23.40
N LYS A 287 5.32 10.75 -22.37
CA LYS A 287 5.80 11.36 -21.12
C LYS A 287 6.28 10.37 -20.07
N ALA A 288 5.95 9.09 -20.24
CA ALA A 288 6.43 8.05 -19.30
C ALA A 288 7.96 7.93 -19.36
N VAL A 289 8.58 7.79 -18.22
CA VAL A 289 9.97 7.31 -18.17
C VAL A 289 9.97 5.91 -18.78
N ASN A 290 10.76 5.75 -19.86
CA ASN A 290 10.71 4.56 -20.71
C ASN A 290 11.87 3.61 -20.42
N ALA A 291 11.56 2.33 -20.13
CA ALA A 291 12.51 1.25 -19.91
C ALA A 291 12.75 0.38 -21.17
N ALA A 292 12.04 0.62 -22.28
CA ALA A 292 12.15 -0.20 -23.49
C ALA A 292 13.60 -0.26 -24.01
N GLY A 293 14.12 -1.48 -24.23
CA GLY A 293 15.47 -1.75 -24.69
C GLY A 293 16.59 -1.34 -23.73
N LYS A 294 16.28 -1.02 -22.46
CA LYS A 294 17.26 -0.60 -21.46
C LYS A 294 17.61 -1.71 -20.50
N LYS A 295 18.84 -1.68 -20.01
CA LYS A 295 19.29 -2.43 -18.83
C LYS A 295 18.89 -1.66 -17.59
N VAL A 296 17.97 -2.24 -16.80
CA VAL A 296 17.36 -1.58 -15.64
C VAL A 296 18.01 -2.08 -14.34
N LEU A 297 18.44 -1.16 -13.49
CA LEU A 297 18.92 -1.42 -12.14
C LEU A 297 17.91 -0.89 -11.12
N VAL A 298 17.29 -1.78 -10.34
CA VAL A 298 16.37 -1.43 -9.24
C VAL A 298 17.10 -1.55 -7.91
N ILE A 299 17.05 -0.54 -7.06
CA ILE A 299 17.73 -0.50 -5.76
C ILE A 299 16.71 -0.58 -4.65
N GLY A 300 16.58 -1.76 -4.03
CA GLY A 300 15.63 -2.11 -2.99
C GLY A 300 14.81 -3.36 -3.33
N GLY A 301 14.80 -4.34 -2.43
CA GLY A 301 14.18 -5.66 -2.62
C GLY A 301 12.71 -5.77 -2.18
N GLY A 302 12.08 -4.66 -1.72
CA GLY A 302 10.69 -4.65 -1.25
C GLY A 302 9.64 -4.58 -2.36
N ASP A 303 8.37 -4.45 -1.95
CA ASP A 303 7.20 -4.42 -2.86
C ASP A 303 7.31 -3.35 -3.95
N THR A 304 7.78 -2.14 -3.61
CA THR A 304 7.99 -1.07 -4.61
C THR A 304 9.05 -1.43 -5.65
N GLY A 305 10.12 -2.13 -5.22
CA GLY A 305 11.13 -2.66 -6.15
C GLY A 305 10.56 -3.71 -7.09
N ASN A 306 9.74 -4.62 -6.57
CA ASN A 306 9.00 -5.60 -7.39
C ASN A 306 8.06 -4.92 -8.39
N ASP A 307 7.34 -3.87 -7.97
CA ASP A 307 6.46 -3.10 -8.85
C ASP A 307 7.25 -2.42 -9.98
N CYS A 308 8.47 -1.95 -9.70
CA CYS A 308 9.39 -1.42 -10.73
C CYS A 308 9.86 -2.51 -11.70
N VAL A 309 10.20 -3.70 -11.21
CA VAL A 309 10.60 -4.85 -12.04
C VAL A 309 9.48 -5.21 -13.02
N GLY A 310 8.27 -5.45 -12.52
CA GLY A 310 7.13 -5.80 -13.35
C GLY A 310 6.74 -4.71 -14.35
N THR A 311 6.88 -3.44 -13.97
CA THR A 311 6.63 -2.30 -14.87
C THR A 311 7.67 -2.21 -15.98
N ALA A 312 8.97 -2.37 -15.67
CA ALA A 312 10.05 -2.32 -16.65
C ALA A 312 9.94 -3.46 -17.67
N ILE A 313 9.57 -4.66 -17.23
CA ILE A 313 9.34 -5.82 -18.10
C ILE A 313 8.21 -5.53 -19.10
N ARG A 314 7.08 -4.96 -18.63
CA ARG A 314 5.94 -4.58 -19.52
C ARG A 314 6.30 -3.50 -20.52
N GLN A 315 7.23 -2.62 -20.19
CA GLN A 315 7.77 -1.65 -21.16
C GLN A 315 8.78 -2.26 -22.13
N GLY A 316 9.19 -3.52 -21.97
CA GLY A 316 10.13 -4.21 -22.85
C GLY A 316 11.59 -3.91 -22.55
N CYS A 317 12.00 -3.87 -21.30
CA CYS A 317 13.42 -3.72 -20.93
C CYS A 317 14.26 -4.88 -21.48
N GLU A 318 15.55 -4.62 -21.76
CA GLU A 318 16.52 -5.61 -22.18
C GLU A 318 16.86 -6.58 -21.06
N SER A 319 17.05 -6.05 -19.86
CA SER A 319 17.31 -6.82 -18.63
C SER A 319 16.90 -6.01 -17.42
N VAL A 320 16.71 -6.73 -16.29
CA VAL A 320 16.46 -6.09 -14.99
C VAL A 320 17.27 -6.79 -13.90
N MET A 321 17.97 -6.01 -13.06
CA MET A 321 18.63 -6.45 -11.84
C MET A 321 18.05 -5.70 -10.67
N GLN A 322 17.76 -6.39 -9.55
CA GLN A 322 17.23 -5.81 -8.33
C GLN A 322 18.21 -6.03 -7.17
N LEU A 323 18.73 -4.96 -6.59
CA LEU A 323 19.65 -5.05 -5.45
C LEU A 323 18.84 -5.08 -4.14
N GLU A 324 19.18 -6.06 -3.29
CA GLU A 324 18.67 -6.14 -1.92
C GLU A 324 19.83 -6.10 -0.93
N MET A 325 19.78 -5.14 -0.01
CA MET A 325 20.84 -4.95 0.98
C MET A 325 20.89 -6.10 2.02
N MET A 326 19.72 -6.65 2.34
CA MET A 326 19.62 -7.70 3.36
C MET A 326 19.98 -9.08 2.80
N PRO A 327 20.32 -10.05 3.67
CA PRO A 327 20.49 -11.45 3.26
C PRO A 327 19.21 -12.03 2.66
N CYS A 328 19.36 -12.99 1.75
CA CYS A 328 18.22 -13.74 1.22
C CYS A 328 17.44 -14.40 2.38
N PRO A 329 16.12 -14.15 2.50
CA PRO A 329 15.31 -14.81 3.51
C PRO A 329 15.29 -16.33 3.32
N PRO A 330 15.14 -17.13 4.39
CA PRO A 330 15.03 -18.58 4.28
C PRO A 330 13.74 -19.01 3.59
N ALA A 331 13.71 -20.21 3.02
CA ALA A 331 12.52 -20.75 2.37
C ALA A 331 11.36 -21.05 3.35
N ALA A 332 11.68 -21.31 4.63
CA ALA A 332 10.71 -21.57 5.69
C ALA A 332 11.05 -20.72 6.93
N ARG A 333 10.12 -20.63 7.88
CA ARG A 333 10.33 -19.91 9.14
C ARG A 333 11.59 -20.41 9.86
N ALA A 334 12.49 -19.49 10.19
CA ALA A 334 13.67 -19.78 10.99
C ALA A 334 13.30 -19.85 12.51
N PRO A 335 14.11 -20.50 13.36
CA PRO A 335 13.98 -20.44 14.79
C PRO A 335 13.91 -18.97 15.30
N GLY A 336 12.94 -18.67 16.18
CA GLY A 336 12.69 -17.31 16.67
C GLY A 336 11.84 -16.45 15.73
N ASN A 337 11.24 -17.04 14.68
CA ASN A 337 10.17 -16.43 13.91
C ASN A 337 8.94 -17.35 13.91
N ASP A 338 8.43 -17.60 15.12
CA ASP A 338 7.33 -18.54 15.33
C ASP A 338 5.97 -17.93 14.92
N TRP A 339 5.02 -18.78 14.54
CA TRP A 339 3.64 -18.36 14.40
C TRP A 339 3.11 -17.83 15.74
N PRO A 340 2.29 -16.78 15.79
CA PRO A 340 1.63 -16.07 14.68
C PRO A 340 2.37 -14.81 14.20
N GLU A 341 3.67 -14.68 14.43
CA GLU A 341 4.44 -13.58 13.87
C GLU A 341 4.39 -13.57 12.32
N TRP A 342 4.61 -12.40 11.74
CA TRP A 342 4.78 -12.28 10.28
C TRP A 342 5.93 -13.19 9.79
N PRO A 343 5.70 -14.03 8.76
CA PRO A 343 6.74 -14.93 8.27
C PRO A 343 7.85 -14.16 7.56
N ARG A 344 9.09 -14.30 8.04
CA ARG A 344 10.30 -13.75 7.43
C ARG A 344 10.90 -14.79 6.49
N VAL A 345 10.18 -15.09 5.41
CA VAL A 345 10.53 -16.13 4.43
C VAL A 345 10.67 -15.52 3.05
N LEU A 346 11.41 -16.22 2.19
CA LEU A 346 11.54 -15.83 0.79
C LEU A 346 10.16 -15.87 0.12
N LYS A 347 9.78 -14.75 -0.49
CA LYS A 347 8.61 -14.63 -1.34
C LYS A 347 9.06 -14.27 -2.75
N ILE A 348 8.46 -14.89 -3.73
CA ILE A 348 8.62 -14.54 -5.15
C ILE A 348 7.28 -13.91 -5.55
N ASP A 349 7.28 -12.61 -5.77
CA ASP A 349 6.09 -11.85 -6.16
C ASP A 349 6.03 -11.76 -7.69
N TYR A 350 4.95 -11.19 -8.22
CA TYR A 350 4.63 -11.20 -9.64
C TYR A 350 5.77 -10.68 -10.54
N GLY A 351 6.45 -9.59 -10.17
CA GLY A 351 7.55 -9.04 -10.98
C GLY A 351 8.78 -9.94 -11.02
N GLN A 352 9.13 -10.60 -9.88
CA GLN A 352 10.19 -11.60 -9.89
C GLN A 352 9.79 -12.85 -10.71
N GLN A 353 8.52 -13.31 -10.62
CA GLN A 353 8.02 -14.41 -11.46
C GLN A 353 8.16 -14.09 -12.94
N GLU A 354 7.78 -12.87 -13.34
CA GLU A 354 7.88 -12.37 -14.71
C GLU A 354 9.33 -12.26 -15.18
N ALA A 355 10.24 -11.80 -14.31
CA ALA A 355 11.67 -11.76 -14.62
C ALA A 355 12.24 -13.18 -14.80
N ILE A 356 11.86 -14.14 -13.95
CA ILE A 356 12.26 -15.55 -14.07
C ILE A 356 11.77 -16.11 -15.41
N ALA A 357 10.51 -15.90 -15.76
CA ALA A 357 9.94 -16.39 -17.02
C ALA A 357 10.60 -15.74 -18.25
N ARG A 358 10.89 -14.43 -18.19
CA ARG A 358 11.43 -13.66 -19.31
C ARG A 358 12.94 -13.82 -19.48
N PHE A 359 13.71 -13.86 -18.37
CA PHE A 359 15.18 -13.80 -18.36
C PHE A 359 15.84 -15.06 -17.77
N GLY A 360 15.06 -16.02 -17.25
CA GLY A 360 15.54 -17.32 -16.78
C GLY A 360 16.04 -17.34 -15.33
N SER A 361 16.02 -16.22 -14.60
CA SER A 361 16.49 -16.15 -13.21
C SER A 361 15.79 -15.08 -12.40
N ASP A 362 15.78 -15.24 -11.06
CA ASP A 362 15.35 -14.22 -10.11
C ASP A 362 16.25 -12.97 -10.29
N PRO A 363 15.66 -11.77 -10.47
CA PRO A 363 16.45 -10.56 -10.71
C PRO A 363 17.17 -10.05 -9.46
N ARG A 364 16.90 -10.61 -8.27
CA ARG A 364 17.42 -10.11 -7.00
C ARG A 364 18.84 -10.57 -6.73
N VAL A 365 19.69 -9.61 -6.37
CA VAL A 365 21.05 -9.84 -5.88
C VAL A 365 21.11 -9.37 -4.43
N TYR A 366 21.22 -10.32 -3.51
CA TYR A 366 21.18 -10.06 -2.08
C TYR A 366 22.54 -9.62 -1.53
N GLN A 367 22.50 -8.95 -0.36
CA GLN A 367 23.68 -8.42 0.32
C GLN A 367 24.54 -7.52 -0.58
N THR A 368 23.87 -6.61 -1.29
CA THR A 368 24.51 -5.69 -2.23
C THR A 368 23.97 -4.27 -2.09
N THR A 369 24.82 -3.32 -2.40
CA THR A 369 24.43 -1.89 -2.52
C THR A 369 25.27 -1.21 -3.58
N VAL A 370 24.78 -0.07 -4.08
CA VAL A 370 25.53 0.77 -5.01
C VAL A 370 26.59 1.56 -4.24
N LYS A 371 27.81 1.56 -4.76
CA LYS A 371 28.94 2.37 -4.27
C LYS A 371 29.16 3.61 -5.12
N GLU A 372 28.98 3.52 -6.44
CA GLU A 372 29.20 4.58 -7.40
C GLU A 372 28.37 4.37 -8.66
N PHE A 373 27.93 5.45 -9.31
CA PHE A 373 27.29 5.42 -10.62
C PHE A 373 28.25 5.97 -11.69
N TYR A 374 28.27 5.35 -12.85
CA TYR A 374 29.07 5.79 -13.98
C TYR A 374 28.23 6.60 -14.96
N LYS A 375 28.85 7.65 -15.53
CA LYS A 375 28.25 8.51 -16.52
C LYS A 375 28.97 8.37 -17.85
N ASN A 376 28.22 8.40 -18.95
CA ASN A 376 28.79 8.58 -20.28
C ASN A 376 29.08 10.07 -20.55
N GLU A 377 29.66 10.38 -21.71
CA GLU A 377 30.01 11.75 -22.13
C GLU A 377 28.78 12.68 -22.20
N ALA A 378 27.57 12.13 -22.40
CA ALA A 378 26.31 12.88 -22.40
C ALA A 378 25.73 13.12 -20.98
N GLY A 379 26.40 12.66 -19.92
CA GLY A 379 25.95 12.78 -18.53
C GLY A 379 24.85 11.81 -18.14
N GLN A 380 24.57 10.79 -18.98
CA GLN A 380 23.59 9.75 -18.70
C GLN A 380 24.25 8.60 -17.91
N VAL A 381 23.48 7.93 -17.04
CA VAL A 381 23.95 6.72 -16.37
C VAL A 381 24.24 5.64 -17.42
N CYS A 382 25.40 4.98 -17.30
CA CYS A 382 25.80 3.89 -18.17
C CYS A 382 26.28 2.66 -17.42
N GLY A 383 26.31 2.71 -16.09
CA GLY A 383 26.70 1.59 -15.21
C GLY A 383 26.78 1.99 -13.76
N ALA A 384 27.05 1.00 -12.92
CA ALA A 384 27.26 1.18 -11.49
C ALA A 384 28.31 0.22 -10.93
N LEU A 385 29.04 0.66 -9.91
CA LEU A 385 29.90 -0.16 -9.06
C LEU A 385 29.05 -0.65 -7.89
N ILE A 386 28.96 -1.96 -7.74
CA ILE A 386 28.19 -2.63 -6.69
C ILE A 386 29.14 -3.19 -5.66
N ALA A 387 28.91 -2.86 -4.39
CA ALA A 387 29.64 -3.43 -3.25
C ALA A 387 28.84 -4.58 -2.63
N LYS A 388 29.53 -5.69 -2.33
CA LYS A 388 28.94 -6.77 -1.52
C LYS A 388 29.00 -6.42 -0.05
N LEU A 389 27.97 -6.83 0.67
CA LEU A 389 27.74 -6.54 2.08
C LEU A 389 27.76 -7.83 2.91
N LYS A 390 28.09 -7.70 4.19
CA LYS A 390 27.90 -8.73 5.21
C LYS A 390 27.25 -8.13 6.45
N SER A 391 26.54 -8.97 7.20
CA SER A 391 25.94 -8.54 8.47
C SER A 391 26.96 -8.63 9.60
N GLU A 392 27.25 -7.53 10.26
CA GLU A 392 28.12 -7.47 11.45
C GLU A 392 27.42 -6.75 12.60
N VAL A 393 27.87 -7.02 13.83
CA VAL A 393 27.44 -6.26 15.02
C VAL A 393 28.44 -5.16 15.26
N VAL A 394 28.02 -3.89 15.02
CA VAL A 394 28.80 -2.68 15.26
C VAL A 394 28.09 -1.89 16.36
N ASP A 395 28.79 -1.56 17.43
CA ASP A 395 28.26 -0.83 18.60
C ASP A 395 26.96 -1.43 19.16
N GLY A 396 26.90 -2.78 19.23
CA GLY A 396 25.76 -3.54 19.75
C GLY A 396 24.54 -3.57 18.81
N ARG A 397 24.64 -3.04 17.59
CA ARG A 397 23.58 -3.05 16.58
C ARG A 397 24.04 -3.83 15.34
N ARG A 398 23.13 -4.64 14.81
CA ARG A 398 23.38 -5.32 13.54
C ARG A 398 23.36 -4.32 12.39
N GLN A 399 24.47 -4.27 11.62
CA GLN A 399 24.62 -3.39 10.47
C GLN A 399 25.12 -4.19 9.26
N MET A 400 24.78 -3.70 8.07
CA MET A 400 25.31 -4.23 6.81
C MET A 400 26.57 -3.42 6.45
N VAL A 401 27.71 -4.09 6.39
CA VAL A 401 29.01 -3.46 6.12
C VAL A 401 29.64 -4.04 4.85
N PRO A 402 30.40 -3.24 4.06
CA PRO A 402 31.07 -3.73 2.87
C PRO A 402 32.06 -4.86 3.21
N THR A 403 32.12 -5.89 2.35
CA THR A 403 33.09 -6.98 2.47
C THR A 403 34.44 -6.64 1.85
N GLY A 404 34.50 -5.62 1.00
CA GLY A 404 35.62 -5.29 0.12
C GLY A 404 35.50 -5.92 -1.27
N GLU A 405 34.57 -6.85 -1.49
CA GLU A 405 34.30 -7.39 -2.82
C GLU A 405 33.35 -6.43 -3.58
N GLU A 406 33.68 -6.17 -4.83
CA GLU A 406 32.98 -5.25 -5.70
C GLU A 406 32.87 -5.83 -7.12
N PHE A 407 31.81 -5.44 -7.84
CA PHE A 407 31.65 -5.77 -9.26
C PHE A 407 30.92 -4.65 -9.98
N THR A 408 31.10 -4.54 -11.29
CA THR A 408 30.44 -3.55 -12.13
C THR A 408 29.24 -4.15 -12.85
N VAL A 409 28.22 -3.33 -13.08
CA VAL A 409 27.06 -3.66 -13.90
C VAL A 409 26.81 -2.54 -14.88
N ASP A 410 26.45 -2.88 -16.11
CA ASP A 410 25.92 -1.92 -17.08
C ASP A 410 24.46 -1.62 -16.72
N CYS A 411 24.07 -0.35 -16.80
CA CYS A 411 22.66 0.04 -16.66
C CYS A 411 22.40 1.38 -17.36
N ASP A 412 21.24 1.50 -18.00
CA ASP A 412 20.79 2.70 -18.73
C ASP A 412 19.64 3.40 -17.99
N LEU A 413 19.08 2.76 -16.97
CA LEU A 413 18.02 3.26 -16.13
C LEU A 413 18.19 2.73 -14.71
N VAL A 414 18.17 3.63 -13.73
CA VAL A 414 18.24 3.27 -12.31
C VAL A 414 17.00 3.72 -11.58
N LEU A 415 16.40 2.83 -10.79
CA LEU A 415 15.17 3.07 -10.03
C LEU A 415 15.45 2.86 -8.54
N ILE A 416 15.39 3.94 -7.75
CA ILE A 416 15.68 3.92 -6.31
C ILE A 416 14.39 3.64 -5.54
N ALA A 417 14.27 2.42 -5.02
CA ALA A 417 13.15 1.91 -4.23
C ALA A 417 13.53 1.71 -2.75
N ALA A 418 14.30 2.63 -2.17
CA ALA A 418 14.89 2.52 -0.82
C ALA A 418 13.94 2.95 0.32
N GLY A 419 12.65 3.19 0.04
CA GLY A 419 11.64 3.61 1.01
C GLY A 419 11.68 5.13 1.27
N PHE A 420 11.06 5.54 2.39
CA PHE A 420 10.86 6.94 2.73
C PHE A 420 11.45 7.29 4.10
N THR A 421 11.74 8.58 4.32
CA THR A 421 12.32 9.10 5.57
C THR A 421 11.35 9.97 6.37
N GLY A 422 10.08 10.03 6.00
CA GLY A 422 9.05 10.82 6.65
C GLY A 422 8.18 11.59 5.66
N CYS A 423 7.44 12.59 6.15
CA CYS A 423 6.65 13.47 5.29
C CYS A 423 7.49 14.57 4.67
N GLU A 424 6.93 15.22 3.66
CA GLU A 424 7.47 16.48 3.14
C GLU A 424 7.17 17.59 4.16
N ALA A 425 8.21 18.30 4.59
CA ALA A 425 8.12 19.24 5.74
C ALA A 425 7.24 20.46 5.44
N TYR A 426 7.21 20.93 4.18
CA TYR A 426 6.55 22.19 3.82
C TYR A 426 5.07 22.27 4.24
N VAL A 427 4.34 21.15 4.22
CA VAL A 427 2.94 21.12 4.68
C VAL A 427 2.88 21.29 6.20
N ALA A 428 3.74 20.60 6.95
CA ALA A 428 3.80 20.74 8.40
C ALA A 428 4.21 22.17 8.80
N ASP A 429 5.20 22.74 8.11
CA ASP A 429 5.66 24.11 8.31
C ASP A 429 4.55 25.12 8.02
N ALA A 430 3.78 24.95 6.95
CA ALA A 430 2.66 25.81 6.58
C ALA A 430 1.56 25.86 7.66
N PHE A 431 1.33 24.72 8.36
CA PHE A 431 0.36 24.66 9.46
C PHE A 431 0.99 25.01 10.83
N GLY A 432 2.30 25.19 10.92
CA GLY A 432 3.02 25.45 12.16
C GLY A 432 3.03 24.27 13.13
N VAL A 433 2.96 23.02 12.60
CA VAL A 433 2.99 21.80 13.43
C VAL A 433 4.38 21.19 13.48
N GLU A 434 4.73 20.64 14.64
CA GLU A 434 6.07 20.09 14.88
C GLU A 434 6.27 18.73 14.19
N LEU A 435 7.50 18.49 13.74
CA LEU A 435 7.96 17.19 13.27
C LEU A 435 8.79 16.48 14.34
N THR A 436 8.64 15.17 14.42
CA THR A 436 9.50 14.29 15.23
C THR A 436 10.90 14.19 14.61
N LYS A 437 11.86 13.64 15.36
CA LYS A 437 13.20 13.30 14.84
C LYS A 437 13.17 12.33 13.65
N ARG A 438 12.06 11.62 13.45
CA ARG A 438 11.85 10.69 12.34
C ARG A 438 11.25 11.36 11.09
N GLY A 439 11.03 12.66 11.12
CA GLY A 439 10.43 13.41 10.00
C GLY A 439 8.93 13.15 9.83
N THR A 440 8.23 12.75 10.86
CA THR A 440 6.77 12.58 10.88
C THR A 440 6.13 13.63 11.77
N VAL A 441 4.86 13.97 11.57
CA VAL A 441 4.15 14.95 12.39
C VAL A 441 4.08 14.45 13.84
N ALA A 442 4.45 15.32 14.78
CA ALA A 442 4.33 15.06 16.20
C ALA A 442 2.87 15.21 16.64
N ASP A 443 2.39 14.25 17.41
CA ASP A 443 1.01 14.21 17.87
C ASP A 443 0.82 13.58 19.24
N VAL A 444 -0.33 13.86 19.83
CA VAL A 444 -0.86 13.13 20.97
C VAL A 444 -2.26 12.63 20.58
N LYS A 445 -2.41 11.32 20.39
CA LYS A 445 -3.68 10.73 19.94
C LYS A 445 -4.27 11.45 18.71
N TYR A 446 -3.46 11.61 17.67
CA TYR A 446 -3.77 12.27 16.40
C TYR A 446 -3.90 13.80 16.43
N ALA A 447 -3.99 14.46 17.62
CA ALA A 447 -3.99 15.91 17.74
C ALA A 447 -2.55 16.44 17.71
N THR A 448 -2.33 17.50 16.92
CA THR A 448 -1.03 18.18 16.80
C THR A 448 -0.88 19.28 17.85
N THR A 449 0.18 20.07 17.77
CA THR A 449 0.38 21.27 18.61
C THR A 449 -0.64 22.38 18.34
N ASP A 450 -1.26 22.42 17.16
CA ASP A 450 -2.37 23.32 16.84
C ASP A 450 -3.71 22.65 17.18
N PRO A 451 -4.57 23.24 18.01
CA PRO A 451 -5.81 22.63 18.49
C PRO A 451 -6.87 22.36 17.41
N LYS A 452 -6.72 22.94 16.20
CA LYS A 452 -7.58 22.68 15.04
C LYS A 452 -6.99 21.68 14.06
N VAL A 453 -5.71 21.31 14.22
CA VAL A 453 -4.98 20.48 13.23
C VAL A 453 -4.71 19.10 13.79
N PHE A 454 -5.09 18.10 13.03
CA PHE A 454 -4.90 16.67 13.32
C PHE A 454 -4.04 16.02 12.23
N ALA A 455 -3.43 14.88 12.52
CA ALA A 455 -2.63 14.15 11.53
C ALA A 455 -2.82 12.65 11.65
N CYS A 456 -2.85 11.94 10.52
CA CYS A 456 -2.94 10.49 10.50
C CYS A 456 -2.25 9.85 9.29
N GLY A 457 -2.21 8.54 9.29
CA GLY A 457 -1.58 7.74 8.27
C GLY A 457 -0.07 7.89 8.27
N ASP A 458 0.55 7.69 7.11
CA ASP A 458 2.01 7.67 7.01
C ASP A 458 2.66 9.03 7.33
N MET A 459 1.93 10.14 7.23
CA MET A 459 2.42 11.45 7.64
C MET A 459 2.76 11.52 9.12
N ARG A 460 2.02 10.79 9.95
CA ARG A 460 2.20 10.67 11.39
C ARG A 460 3.00 9.42 11.78
N ARG A 461 2.67 8.27 11.19
CA ARG A 461 3.24 6.95 11.53
C ARG A 461 4.62 6.71 10.88
N GLY A 462 4.88 7.31 9.73
CA GLY A 462 5.89 6.88 8.76
C GLY A 462 5.30 5.84 7.79
N GLN A 463 6.06 5.46 6.79
CA GLN A 463 5.59 4.50 5.76
C GLN A 463 5.03 3.23 6.40
N SER A 464 3.86 2.79 5.94
CA SER A 464 3.15 1.65 6.51
C SER A 464 2.25 0.96 5.48
N LEU A 465 1.48 -0.04 5.91
CA LEU A 465 0.54 -0.75 5.05
C LEU A 465 -0.77 0.04 4.88
N VAL A 466 -1.47 -0.19 3.77
CA VAL A 466 -2.79 0.41 3.47
C VAL A 466 -3.78 0.23 4.63
N VAL A 467 -3.78 -0.94 5.27
CA VAL A 467 -4.66 -1.23 6.43
C VAL A 467 -4.38 -0.33 7.62
N TRP A 468 -3.13 0.12 7.82
CA TRP A 468 -2.78 1.08 8.86
C TRP A 468 -3.24 2.48 8.52
N ALA A 469 -3.09 2.89 7.26
CA ALA A 469 -3.60 4.18 6.81
C ALA A 469 -5.12 4.28 7.02
N LEU A 470 -5.86 3.23 6.66
CA LEU A 470 -7.30 3.14 6.88
C LEU A 470 -7.67 3.12 8.36
N ARG A 471 -6.94 2.35 9.19
CA ARG A 471 -7.14 2.29 10.64
C ARG A 471 -6.96 3.65 11.29
N GLU A 472 -5.83 4.32 11.01
CA GLU A 472 -5.56 5.63 11.57
C GLU A 472 -6.55 6.69 11.10
N GLY A 473 -6.99 6.60 9.83
CA GLY A 473 -8.07 7.45 9.33
C GLY A 473 -9.37 7.30 10.13
N ARG A 474 -9.76 6.05 10.42
CA ARG A 474 -10.92 5.75 11.27
C ARG A 474 -10.76 6.31 12.70
N ASP A 475 -9.64 6.02 13.31
CA ASP A 475 -9.38 6.43 14.70
C ASP A 475 -9.29 7.97 14.81
N THR A 476 -8.70 8.63 13.81
CA THR A 476 -8.63 10.11 13.74
C THR A 476 -10.02 10.73 13.55
N ALA A 477 -10.87 10.14 12.73
CA ALA A 477 -12.24 10.63 12.55
C ALA A 477 -13.01 10.69 13.88
N ALA A 478 -12.86 9.66 14.72
CA ALA A 478 -13.47 9.64 16.05
C ALA A 478 -12.92 10.76 16.96
N VAL A 479 -11.61 11.00 16.94
CA VAL A 479 -10.99 12.09 17.74
C VAL A 479 -11.44 13.47 17.26
N VAL A 480 -11.54 13.68 15.94
CA VAL A 480 -12.03 14.94 15.36
C VAL A 480 -13.50 15.15 15.68
N ASP A 481 -14.35 14.13 15.55
CA ASP A 481 -15.78 14.23 15.91
C ASP A 481 -15.97 14.55 17.39
N GLU A 482 -15.26 13.86 18.29
CA GLU A 482 -15.27 14.15 19.72
C GLU A 482 -14.88 15.61 20.02
N LYS A 483 -13.83 16.11 19.35
CA LYS A 483 -13.40 17.51 19.50
C LYS A 483 -14.44 18.50 19.02
N LEU A 484 -15.13 18.23 17.92
CA LEU A 484 -16.12 19.13 17.32
C LEU A 484 -17.48 19.11 18.02
N MET A 485 -17.87 17.96 18.56
CA MET A 485 -19.21 17.71 19.11
C MET A 485 -19.25 17.56 20.64
N GLY A 486 -18.09 17.39 21.30
CA GLY A 486 -17.98 17.08 22.72
C GLY A 486 -18.21 15.61 23.07
N TYR A 487 -18.55 14.78 22.08
CA TYR A 487 -18.70 13.32 22.18
C TYR A 487 -18.57 12.71 20.78
N THR A 488 -18.34 11.40 20.70
CA THR A 488 -18.36 10.66 19.44
C THR A 488 -19.13 9.34 19.58
N ASN A 489 -19.69 8.87 18.49
CA ASN A 489 -20.27 7.54 18.31
C ASN A 489 -19.72 6.83 17.04
N LEU A 490 -18.52 7.27 16.58
CA LEU A 490 -17.75 6.64 15.52
C LEU A 490 -16.90 5.47 16.03
#